data_5ec5b368bf5e0f73493c7afac840099f
#
_entry.id   5ec5b368bf5e0f73493c7afac840099f
#
_cell.length_a   1.000
_cell.length_b   1.000
_cell.length_c   1.000
_cell.angle_alpha   90.00
_cell.angle_beta   90.00
_cell.angle_gamma   90.00
#
_symmetry.space_group_name_H-M   'P 1'
#
loop_
_entity.id
_entity.type
_entity.pdbx_description
1 polymer ?
#
loop_
_entity_poly.entity_id
_entity_poly.type
_entity_poly.pdbx_seq_one_letter_code
_entity_poly.pdbx_strand_id
1 'polypeptide(L)'
;HLAVFDKTASNPQAHIGEAIALFQAQAPDVSLHLHVAPLNVIERGVLDGQFQVGIVPGHRASSALTYDELFSETMYLYCGQAHPLFGASAAQQPADWAALHAYAFAGLGYHSPNMELAQQVQLTRQATGYDQESIATLILSGRYLGFLPDHYAESFVRQGRLRAVQAPVFSYRCSFFGIVRASPQAARVTLAFQACLSAAHRPPSSV
;
A
#
# COMPACT_ATOMS: atom_id res chain seq x y z
N HIS A 1 1.10 -11.22 17.21
CA HIS A 1 1.62 -11.10 15.83
C HIS A 1 0.81 -10.06 15.07
N LEU A 2 1.49 -9.03 14.56
CA LEU A 2 0.98 -7.97 13.71
C LEU A 2 1.56 -8.20 12.29
N ALA A 3 0.72 -8.16 11.26
CA ALA A 3 1.17 -8.18 9.89
C ALA A 3 0.80 -6.87 9.19
N VAL A 4 1.74 -6.30 8.46
CA VAL A 4 1.54 -5.04 7.74
C VAL A 4 1.89 -5.20 6.25
N PHE A 5 1.15 -4.51 5.39
CA PHE A 5 1.51 -4.40 3.99
C PHE A 5 2.84 -3.67 3.84
N ASP A 6 3.60 -3.96 2.79
CA ASP A 6 4.94 -3.40 2.61
C ASP A 6 4.93 -1.87 2.40
N LYS A 7 6.07 -1.21 2.71
CA LYS A 7 6.29 0.24 2.59
C LYS A 7 5.41 1.14 3.46
N THR A 8 4.58 0.59 4.36
CA THR A 8 3.77 1.41 5.29
C THR A 8 4.63 2.28 6.21
N ALA A 9 5.85 1.83 6.57
CA ALA A 9 6.75 2.59 7.45
C ALA A 9 7.23 3.93 6.84
N SER A 10 7.21 4.09 5.52
CA SER A 10 7.57 5.35 4.86
C SER A 10 6.37 6.30 4.70
N ASN A 11 5.15 5.86 5.00
CA ASN A 11 3.96 6.70 4.94
C ASN A 11 3.81 7.53 6.23
N PRO A 12 3.89 8.87 6.18
CA PRO A 12 3.78 9.71 7.36
C PRO A 12 2.39 9.66 8.03
N GLN A 13 1.36 9.18 7.34
CA GLN A 13 0.00 9.02 7.86
C GLN A 13 -0.24 7.64 8.50
N ALA A 14 0.70 6.71 8.39
CA ALA A 14 0.48 5.33 8.84
C ALA A 14 0.46 5.17 10.37
N HIS A 15 1.14 6.04 11.12
CA HIS A 15 1.16 6.10 12.60
C HIS A 15 1.26 4.74 13.33
N ILE A 16 1.77 3.70 12.64
CA ILE A 16 1.88 2.35 13.19
C ILE A 16 2.91 2.32 14.34
N GLY A 17 3.99 3.09 14.19
CA GLY A 17 5.02 3.23 15.23
C GLY A 17 4.46 3.82 16.51
N GLU A 18 3.61 4.85 16.41
CA GLU A 18 2.93 5.49 17.53
C GLU A 18 1.96 4.52 18.20
N ALA A 19 1.19 3.77 17.41
CA ALA A 19 0.29 2.74 17.95
C ALA A 19 1.03 1.65 18.73
N ILE A 20 2.18 1.21 18.21
CA ILE A 20 3.06 0.26 18.91
C ILE A 20 3.57 0.85 20.22
N ALA A 21 4.03 2.10 20.22
CA ALA A 21 4.50 2.78 21.43
C ALA A 21 3.40 2.90 22.50
N LEU A 22 2.20 3.30 22.09
CA LEU A 22 1.03 3.38 22.98
C LEU A 22 0.68 2.00 23.57
N PHE A 23 0.72 0.96 22.75
CA PHE A 23 0.42 -0.40 23.18
C PHE A 23 1.46 -0.93 24.16
N GLN A 24 2.75 -0.75 23.87
CA GLN A 24 3.83 -1.23 24.74
C GLN A 24 3.86 -0.51 26.08
N ALA A 25 3.44 0.76 26.14
CA ALA A 25 3.28 1.48 27.39
C ALA A 25 2.16 0.89 28.29
N GLN A 26 1.12 0.30 27.68
CA GLN A 26 -0.01 -0.31 28.40
C GLN A 26 0.21 -1.81 28.71
N ALA A 27 1.02 -2.48 27.92
CA ALA A 27 1.24 -3.92 27.99
C ALA A 27 2.72 -4.28 27.80
N PRO A 28 3.62 -3.85 28.73
CA PRO A 28 5.06 -4.00 28.59
C PRO A 28 5.53 -5.46 28.55
N ASP A 29 4.77 -6.38 29.13
CA ASP A 29 5.10 -7.81 29.18
C ASP A 29 4.67 -8.58 27.91
N VAL A 30 4.00 -7.92 26.97
CA VAL A 30 3.54 -8.55 25.72
C VAL A 30 4.63 -8.45 24.66
N SER A 31 5.12 -9.60 24.19
CA SER A 31 6.02 -9.67 23.05
C SER A 31 5.27 -9.37 21.74
N LEU A 32 5.74 -8.40 20.97
CA LEU A 32 5.18 -8.01 19.68
C LEU A 32 6.05 -8.59 18.56
N HIS A 33 5.42 -9.31 17.64
CA HIS A 33 6.05 -9.85 16.43
C HIS A 33 5.45 -9.15 15.21
N LEU A 34 6.26 -8.39 14.48
CA LEU A 34 5.85 -7.66 13.27
C LEU A 34 6.30 -8.40 12.01
N HIS A 35 5.36 -8.60 11.10
CA HIS A 35 5.58 -9.24 9.80
C HIS A 35 5.24 -8.27 8.68
N VAL A 36 6.03 -8.26 7.62
CA VAL A 36 5.71 -7.58 6.36
C VAL A 36 5.36 -8.66 5.34
N ALA A 37 4.18 -8.56 4.72
CA ALA A 37 3.70 -9.58 3.80
C ALA A 37 2.75 -9.00 2.72
N PRO A 38 2.54 -9.71 1.60
CA PRO A 38 1.51 -9.38 0.62
C PRO A 38 0.11 -9.43 1.20
N LEU A 39 -0.80 -8.61 0.64
CA LEU A 39 -2.19 -8.47 1.08
C LEU A 39 -2.90 -9.82 1.32
N ASN A 40 -2.86 -10.71 0.34
CA ASN A 40 -3.52 -12.02 0.42
C ASN A 40 -2.95 -12.94 1.51
N VAL A 41 -1.66 -12.79 1.82
CA VAL A 41 -0.99 -13.53 2.91
C VAL A 41 -1.43 -12.99 4.26
N ILE A 42 -1.54 -11.65 4.39
CA ILE A 42 -2.01 -11.00 5.62
C ILE A 42 -3.46 -11.39 5.91
N GLU A 43 -4.36 -11.25 4.93
CA GLU A 43 -5.78 -11.61 5.10
C GLU A 43 -5.94 -13.09 5.52
N ARG A 44 -5.27 -13.99 4.82
CA ARG A 44 -5.31 -15.42 5.16
C ARG A 44 -4.74 -15.69 6.56
N GLY A 45 -3.59 -15.09 6.89
CA GLY A 45 -2.97 -15.26 8.21
C GLY A 45 -3.83 -14.73 9.36
N VAL A 46 -4.63 -13.66 9.13
CA VAL A 46 -5.62 -13.18 10.11
C VAL A 46 -6.78 -14.17 10.23
N LEU A 47 -7.31 -14.68 9.13
CA LEU A 47 -8.40 -15.68 9.13
C LEU A 47 -7.98 -16.98 9.83
N ASP A 48 -6.76 -17.44 9.58
CA ASP A 48 -6.19 -18.66 10.17
C ASP A 48 -5.71 -18.46 11.62
N GLY A 49 -5.70 -17.21 12.14
CA GLY A 49 -5.25 -16.88 13.48
C GLY A 49 -3.72 -16.81 13.65
N GLN A 50 -2.98 -16.91 12.56
CA GLN A 50 -1.51 -16.72 12.55
C GLN A 50 -1.15 -15.27 12.93
N PHE A 51 -1.91 -14.31 12.43
CA PHE A 51 -1.81 -12.90 12.79
C PHE A 51 -3.05 -12.48 13.58
N GLN A 52 -2.86 -11.72 14.67
CA GLN A 52 -3.94 -11.19 15.46
C GLN A 52 -4.53 -9.92 14.84
N VAL A 53 -3.67 -9.13 14.18
CA VAL A 53 -4.04 -7.90 13.47
C VAL A 53 -3.31 -7.86 12.15
N GLY A 54 -4.01 -7.43 11.09
CA GLY A 54 -3.43 -7.11 9.79
C GLY A 54 -3.63 -5.64 9.46
N ILE A 55 -2.69 -5.01 8.75
CA ILE A 55 -2.85 -3.67 8.17
C ILE A 55 -2.69 -3.79 6.66
N VAL A 56 -3.77 -3.54 5.92
CA VAL A 56 -3.88 -3.87 4.50
C VAL A 56 -4.55 -2.76 3.69
N PRO A 57 -4.20 -2.62 2.39
CA PRO A 57 -4.98 -1.81 1.47
C PRO A 57 -6.37 -2.42 1.26
N GLY A 58 -7.39 -1.56 1.27
CA GLY A 58 -8.77 -1.99 1.02
C GLY A 58 -9.01 -2.28 -0.45
N HIS A 59 -9.63 -3.43 -0.75
CA HIS A 59 -10.03 -3.80 -2.11
C HIS A 59 -11.42 -4.45 -2.14
N ARG A 60 -11.68 -5.41 -1.29
CA ARG A 60 -12.99 -6.06 -1.14
C ARG A 60 -13.22 -6.39 0.33
N ALA A 61 -14.47 -6.30 0.77
CA ALA A 61 -14.84 -6.69 2.13
C ALA A 61 -15.10 -8.21 2.21
N SER A 62 -14.67 -8.82 3.32
CA SER A 62 -15.02 -10.19 3.70
C SER A 62 -15.82 -10.15 4.99
N SER A 63 -16.96 -10.85 5.05
CA SER A 63 -17.76 -10.96 6.28
C SER A 63 -17.05 -11.70 7.42
N ALA A 64 -15.94 -12.38 7.11
CA ALA A 64 -15.12 -13.07 8.11
C ALA A 64 -14.10 -12.15 8.81
N LEU A 65 -13.96 -10.91 8.35
CA LEU A 65 -13.06 -9.89 8.89
C LEU A 65 -13.84 -8.64 9.30
N THR A 66 -13.34 -7.92 10.29
CA THR A 66 -13.75 -6.54 10.57
C THR A 66 -12.69 -5.59 10.02
N TYR A 67 -13.11 -4.37 9.64
CA TYR A 67 -12.28 -3.39 8.98
C TYR A 67 -12.42 -2.04 9.68
N ASP A 68 -11.31 -1.50 10.19
CA ASP A 68 -11.22 -0.14 10.74
C ASP A 68 -10.34 0.70 9.81
N GLU A 69 -10.89 1.73 9.17
CA GLU A 69 -10.13 2.62 8.30
C GLU A 69 -9.11 3.41 9.13
N LEU A 70 -7.85 3.42 8.72
CA LEU A 70 -6.75 4.04 9.44
C LEU A 70 -6.19 5.27 8.70
N PHE A 71 -5.67 5.08 7.50
CA PHE A 71 -5.03 6.11 6.70
C PHE A 71 -5.21 5.83 5.22
N SER A 72 -4.63 6.68 4.38
CA SER A 72 -4.61 6.46 2.94
C SER A 72 -3.27 6.88 2.34
N GLU A 73 -3.01 6.42 1.13
CA GLU A 73 -1.88 6.83 0.31
C GLU A 73 -2.33 7.17 -1.11
N THR A 74 -1.53 7.94 -1.82
CA THR A 74 -1.74 8.22 -3.24
C THR A 74 -0.77 7.41 -4.06
N MET A 75 -1.30 6.64 -4.98
CA MET A 75 -0.54 5.84 -5.93
C MET A 75 -0.42 6.64 -7.23
N TYR A 76 0.81 6.95 -7.64
CA TYR A 76 1.08 7.57 -8.95
C TYR A 76 1.72 6.57 -9.90
N LEU A 77 1.47 6.78 -11.19
CA LEU A 77 2.15 6.04 -12.24
C LEU A 77 3.56 6.60 -12.44
N TYR A 78 4.56 5.74 -12.41
CA TYR A 78 5.96 6.13 -12.57
C TYR A 78 6.62 5.45 -13.76
N CYS A 79 7.66 6.11 -14.28
CA CYS A 79 8.61 5.57 -15.24
C CYS A 79 10.05 5.74 -14.74
N GLY A 80 10.94 4.84 -15.14
CA GLY A 80 12.36 4.90 -14.85
C GLY A 80 13.13 5.75 -15.88
N GLN A 81 14.37 6.10 -15.55
CA GLN A 81 15.21 7.04 -16.31
C GLN A 81 15.42 6.66 -17.78
N ALA A 82 15.50 5.37 -18.11
CA ALA A 82 15.66 4.89 -19.49
C ALA A 82 14.33 4.74 -20.26
N HIS A 83 13.18 5.02 -19.63
CA HIS A 83 11.88 4.91 -20.29
C HIS A 83 11.63 6.12 -21.22
N PRO A 84 11.00 5.96 -22.40
CA PRO A 84 10.73 7.07 -23.33
C PRO A 84 9.99 8.26 -22.71
N LEU A 85 9.08 8.01 -21.77
CA LEU A 85 8.32 9.07 -21.09
C LEU A 85 9.13 9.85 -20.06
N PHE A 86 10.31 9.39 -19.67
CA PHE A 86 11.08 10.06 -18.62
C PHE A 86 11.54 11.47 -19.04
N GLY A 87 12.07 11.61 -20.27
CA GLY A 87 12.50 12.89 -20.83
C GLY A 87 11.43 13.61 -21.65
N ALA A 88 10.23 13.03 -21.81
CA ALA A 88 9.18 13.57 -22.66
C ALA A 88 8.66 14.94 -22.15
N SER A 89 8.46 15.89 -23.09
CA SER A 89 7.80 17.16 -22.80
C SER A 89 6.33 16.95 -22.45
N ALA A 90 5.67 17.96 -21.88
CA ALA A 90 4.24 17.88 -21.53
C ALA A 90 3.35 17.49 -22.72
N ALA A 91 3.66 17.99 -23.92
CA ALA A 91 2.92 17.64 -25.15
C ALA A 91 3.15 16.20 -25.65
N GLN A 92 4.21 15.54 -25.19
CA GLN A 92 4.54 14.16 -25.54
C GLN A 92 4.11 13.15 -24.47
N GLN A 93 3.61 13.62 -23.34
CA GLN A 93 3.07 12.75 -22.31
C GLN A 93 1.72 12.18 -22.74
N PRO A 94 1.36 10.95 -22.30
CA PRO A 94 0.06 10.35 -22.58
C PRO A 94 -1.07 11.26 -22.07
N ALA A 95 -2.07 11.55 -22.91
CA ALA A 95 -3.18 12.41 -22.54
C ALA A 95 -4.25 11.70 -21.71
N ASP A 96 -4.40 10.39 -21.90
CA ASP A 96 -5.43 9.56 -21.28
C ASP A 96 -4.93 8.11 -21.05
N TRP A 97 -5.78 7.31 -20.41
CA TRP A 97 -5.49 5.90 -20.13
C TRP A 97 -5.27 5.05 -21.39
N ALA A 98 -5.96 5.37 -22.51
CA ALA A 98 -5.81 4.63 -23.75
C ALA A 98 -4.41 4.82 -24.36
N ALA A 99 -3.84 6.00 -24.25
CA ALA A 99 -2.48 6.27 -24.70
C ALA A 99 -1.41 5.45 -23.96
N LEU A 100 -1.71 4.97 -22.74
CA LEU A 100 -0.80 4.11 -21.96
C LEU A 100 -0.73 2.68 -22.52
N HIS A 101 -1.69 2.23 -23.32
CA HIS A 101 -1.68 0.88 -23.90
C HIS A 101 -0.47 0.63 -24.84
N ALA A 102 0.20 1.70 -25.29
CA ALA A 102 1.43 1.60 -26.08
C ALA A 102 2.67 1.21 -25.25
N TYR A 103 2.55 1.20 -23.92
CA TYR A 103 3.69 0.97 -23.00
C TYR A 103 3.51 -0.29 -22.19
N ALA A 104 4.63 -0.95 -21.91
CA ALA A 104 4.65 -2.12 -21.04
C ALA A 104 4.35 -1.72 -19.59
N PHE A 105 3.48 -2.47 -18.93
CA PHE A 105 3.04 -2.22 -17.55
C PHE A 105 3.48 -3.35 -16.61
N ALA A 106 4.00 -2.97 -15.44
CA ALA A 106 4.31 -3.86 -14.33
C ALA A 106 3.25 -3.68 -13.23
N GLY A 107 2.65 -4.78 -12.80
CA GLY A 107 1.62 -4.77 -11.76
C GLY A 107 1.75 -5.89 -10.76
N LEU A 108 1.01 -5.79 -9.64
CA LEU A 108 1.01 -6.81 -8.58
C LEU A 108 0.38 -8.12 -9.06
N GLY A 109 0.94 -9.24 -8.62
CA GLY A 109 0.56 -10.61 -9.02
C GLY A 109 -0.62 -11.19 -8.24
N TYR A 110 -1.27 -10.42 -7.39
CA TYR A 110 -2.42 -10.83 -6.58
C TYR A 110 -3.53 -9.78 -6.66
N HIS A 111 -4.73 -10.15 -6.25
CA HIS A 111 -5.89 -9.26 -6.25
C HIS A 111 -5.65 -8.09 -5.28
N SER A 112 -5.75 -6.87 -5.79
CA SER A 112 -5.39 -5.64 -5.08
C SER A 112 -6.01 -4.43 -5.78
N PRO A 113 -6.08 -3.25 -5.15
CA PRO A 113 -6.52 -2.02 -5.82
C PRO A 113 -5.75 -1.72 -7.11
N ASN A 114 -4.46 -2.04 -7.14
CA ASN A 114 -3.62 -1.92 -8.33
C ASN A 114 -4.12 -2.79 -9.49
N MET A 115 -4.44 -4.05 -9.20
CA MET A 115 -4.96 -4.98 -10.22
C MET A 115 -6.35 -4.55 -10.70
N GLU A 116 -7.23 -4.13 -9.79
CA GLU A 116 -8.58 -3.67 -10.14
C GLU A 116 -8.54 -2.46 -11.08
N LEU A 117 -7.71 -1.45 -10.74
CA LEU A 117 -7.53 -0.28 -11.61
C LEU A 117 -6.97 -0.70 -12.97
N ALA A 118 -5.90 -1.51 -13.01
CA ALA A 118 -5.27 -1.94 -14.26
C ALA A 118 -6.27 -2.66 -15.18
N GLN A 119 -7.15 -3.49 -14.61
CA GLN A 119 -8.23 -4.16 -15.36
C GLN A 119 -9.27 -3.16 -15.86
N GLN A 120 -9.71 -2.21 -15.02
CA GLN A 120 -10.70 -1.20 -15.37
C GLN A 120 -10.23 -0.32 -16.54
N VAL A 121 -8.95 0.07 -16.55
CA VAL A 121 -8.37 0.92 -17.61
C VAL A 121 -7.65 0.11 -18.69
N GLN A 122 -7.79 -1.21 -18.68
CA GLN A 122 -7.30 -2.16 -19.69
C GLN A 122 -5.77 -2.12 -19.88
N LEU A 123 -4.99 -1.84 -18.84
CA LEU A 123 -3.54 -1.96 -18.90
C LEU A 123 -3.14 -3.44 -18.96
N THR A 124 -2.40 -3.81 -20.01
CA THR A 124 -1.90 -5.17 -20.15
C THR A 124 -0.63 -5.35 -19.32
N ARG A 125 -0.73 -6.14 -18.24
CA ARG A 125 0.40 -6.47 -17.41
C ARG A 125 1.37 -7.39 -18.15
N GLN A 126 2.60 -6.91 -18.36
CA GLN A 126 3.68 -7.65 -19.04
C GLN A 126 4.79 -8.07 -18.06
N ALA A 127 4.82 -7.49 -16.86
CA ALA A 127 5.69 -7.90 -15.77
C ALA A 127 4.92 -7.95 -14.46
N THR A 128 5.31 -8.86 -13.57
CA THR A 128 4.62 -9.12 -12.30
C THR A 128 5.59 -8.96 -11.14
N GLY A 129 5.21 -8.14 -10.16
CA GLY A 129 5.84 -8.06 -8.85
C GLY A 129 4.91 -8.61 -7.76
N TYR A 130 5.45 -8.90 -6.58
CA TYR A 130 4.66 -9.40 -5.45
C TYR A 130 4.71 -8.47 -4.24
N ASP A 131 5.46 -7.37 -4.35
CA ASP A 131 5.58 -6.29 -3.39
C ASP A 131 5.98 -4.99 -4.11
N GLN A 132 5.98 -3.85 -3.39
CA GLN A 132 6.32 -2.55 -3.95
C GLN A 132 7.81 -2.44 -4.33
N GLU A 133 8.69 -3.22 -3.68
CA GLU A 133 10.12 -3.28 -4.02
C GLU A 133 10.34 -3.88 -5.42
N SER A 134 9.67 -4.99 -5.72
CA SER A 134 9.74 -5.63 -7.04
C SER A 134 9.14 -4.74 -8.13
N ILE A 135 8.03 -4.04 -7.85
CA ILE A 135 7.45 -3.07 -8.80
C ILE A 135 8.43 -1.92 -9.04
N ALA A 136 9.02 -1.34 -7.99
CA ALA A 136 10.03 -0.28 -8.12
C ALA A 136 11.23 -0.74 -8.97
N THR A 137 11.71 -1.96 -8.75
CA THR A 137 12.83 -2.55 -9.51
C THR A 137 12.48 -2.69 -10.99
N LEU A 138 11.25 -3.14 -11.31
CA LEU A 138 10.78 -3.25 -12.69
C LEU A 138 10.69 -1.88 -13.38
N ILE A 139 10.18 -0.85 -12.68
CA ILE A 139 10.11 0.52 -13.20
C ILE A 139 11.51 1.10 -13.40
N LEU A 140 12.43 0.90 -12.44
CA LEU A 140 13.81 1.38 -12.49
C LEU A 140 14.61 0.77 -13.65
N SER A 141 14.19 -0.40 -14.17
CA SER A 141 14.77 -0.97 -15.40
C SER A 141 14.56 -0.08 -16.63
N GLY A 142 13.63 0.88 -16.56
CA GLY A 142 13.26 1.76 -17.68
C GLY A 142 12.43 1.07 -18.76
N ARG A 143 11.97 -0.17 -18.53
CA ARG A 143 11.16 -0.94 -19.49
C ARG A 143 9.66 -0.89 -19.21
N TYR A 144 9.26 -0.64 -17.98
CA TYR A 144 7.88 -0.75 -17.53
C TYR A 144 7.42 0.53 -16.86
N LEU A 145 6.14 0.84 -17.06
CA LEU A 145 5.37 1.72 -16.19
C LEU A 145 4.86 0.92 -15.00
N GLY A 146 4.64 1.57 -13.87
CA GLY A 146 4.04 0.92 -12.70
C GLY A 146 3.59 1.93 -11.67
N PHE A 147 2.68 1.52 -10.79
CA PHE A 147 2.21 2.36 -9.68
C PHE A 147 3.02 2.12 -8.43
N LEU A 148 3.43 3.20 -7.78
CA LEU A 148 4.06 3.19 -6.46
C LEU A 148 3.39 4.23 -5.56
N PRO A 149 3.40 4.01 -4.23
CA PRO A 149 3.02 5.04 -3.27
C PRO A 149 3.93 6.26 -3.39
N ASP A 150 3.35 7.44 -3.32
CA ASP A 150 4.07 8.72 -3.42
C ASP A 150 5.22 8.83 -2.41
N HIS A 151 4.95 8.54 -1.13
CA HIS A 151 5.94 8.58 -0.06
C HIS A 151 7.11 7.60 -0.26
N TYR A 152 6.86 6.43 -0.86
CA TYR A 152 7.92 5.46 -1.17
C TYR A 152 8.75 5.89 -2.39
N ALA A 153 8.08 6.40 -3.43
CA ALA A 153 8.73 6.84 -4.66
C ALA A 153 9.54 8.13 -4.49
N GLU A 154 9.24 8.96 -3.48
CA GLU A 154 9.82 10.28 -3.26
C GLU A 154 11.36 10.29 -3.33
N SER A 155 12.01 9.34 -2.67
CA SER A 155 13.47 9.26 -2.63
C SER A 155 14.08 9.01 -4.02
N PHE A 156 13.45 8.16 -4.82
CA PHE A 156 13.88 7.88 -6.19
C PHE A 156 13.63 9.07 -7.12
N VAL A 157 12.53 9.79 -6.92
CA VAL A 157 12.21 11.00 -7.69
C VAL A 157 13.23 12.10 -7.38
N ARG A 158 13.56 12.35 -6.12
CA ARG A 158 14.60 13.33 -5.73
C ARG A 158 15.99 12.99 -6.29
N GLN A 159 16.29 11.71 -6.46
CA GLN A 159 17.54 11.24 -7.09
C GLN A 159 17.50 11.28 -8.62
N GLY A 160 16.39 11.69 -9.25
CA GLY A 160 16.21 11.70 -10.71
C GLY A 160 16.15 10.30 -11.33
N ARG A 161 15.84 9.26 -10.55
CA ARG A 161 15.77 7.87 -11.02
C ARG A 161 14.36 7.45 -11.45
N LEU A 162 13.33 8.06 -10.86
CA LEU A 162 11.93 7.90 -11.23
C LEU A 162 11.30 9.24 -11.57
N ARG A 163 10.31 9.22 -12.42
CA ARG A 163 9.46 10.36 -12.75
C ARG A 163 8.01 9.92 -12.77
N ALA A 164 7.13 10.71 -12.13
CA ALA A 164 5.69 10.52 -12.25
C ALA A 164 5.21 10.89 -13.65
N VAL A 165 4.38 10.03 -14.24
CA VAL A 165 3.80 10.21 -15.56
C VAL A 165 2.48 10.96 -15.40
N GLN A 166 2.40 12.20 -15.89
CA GLN A 166 1.19 13.04 -15.85
C GLN A 166 0.46 13.03 -14.48
N ALA A 167 1.19 13.20 -13.38
CA ALA A 167 0.54 13.40 -12.09
C ALA A 167 -0.25 14.72 -12.09
N PRO A 168 -1.50 14.78 -11.59
CA PRO A 168 -2.22 13.70 -10.90
C PRO A 168 -3.13 12.83 -11.80
N VAL A 169 -3.10 12.99 -13.15
CA VAL A 169 -4.02 12.32 -14.07
C VAL A 169 -3.99 10.79 -13.91
N PHE A 170 -2.78 10.22 -13.87
CA PHE A 170 -2.61 8.78 -13.68
C PHE A 170 -2.28 8.48 -12.21
N SER A 171 -3.31 8.56 -11.40
CA SER A 171 -3.21 8.29 -9.96
C SER A 171 -4.49 7.65 -9.44
N TYR A 172 -4.40 7.04 -8.27
CA TYR A 172 -5.54 6.62 -7.47
C TYR A 172 -5.21 6.68 -5.98
N ARG A 173 -6.25 6.83 -5.18
CA ARG A 173 -6.14 6.80 -3.73
C ARG A 173 -6.40 5.39 -3.22
N CYS A 174 -5.61 4.96 -2.26
CA CYS A 174 -5.73 3.67 -1.61
C CYS A 174 -5.92 3.87 -0.11
N SER A 175 -7.08 3.48 0.44
CA SER A 175 -7.34 3.48 1.89
C SER A 175 -6.76 2.22 2.51
N PHE A 176 -6.21 2.35 3.72
CA PHE A 176 -5.67 1.26 4.52
C PHE A 176 -6.53 0.99 5.73
N PHE A 177 -6.69 -0.29 6.04
CA PHE A 177 -7.54 -0.79 7.11
C PHE A 177 -6.77 -1.67 8.07
N GLY A 178 -7.06 -1.48 9.36
CA GLY A 178 -6.77 -2.48 10.37
C GLY A 178 -7.79 -3.59 10.29
N ILE A 179 -7.35 -4.84 10.11
CA ILE A 179 -8.23 -6.00 10.02
C ILE A 179 -7.99 -6.97 11.17
N VAL A 180 -9.07 -7.51 11.70
CA VAL A 180 -9.07 -8.64 12.63
C VAL A 180 -10.16 -9.63 12.26
N ARG A 181 -10.06 -10.86 12.75
CA ARG A 181 -11.09 -11.88 12.52
C ARG A 181 -12.40 -11.51 13.23
N ALA A 182 -13.52 -11.60 12.50
CA ALA A 182 -14.84 -11.27 13.02
C ALA A 182 -15.34 -12.29 14.06
N SER A 183 -14.96 -13.56 13.91
CA SER A 183 -15.36 -14.67 14.81
C SER A 183 -14.28 -15.76 14.88
N PRO A 184 -13.96 -16.29 16.08
CA PRO A 184 -14.44 -15.87 17.41
C PRO A 184 -13.96 -14.45 17.75
N GLN A 185 -14.59 -13.83 18.76
CA GLN A 185 -14.22 -12.48 19.23
C GLN A 185 -12.72 -12.39 19.53
N ALA A 186 -12.10 -11.29 19.14
CA ALA A 186 -10.69 -11.04 19.34
C ALA A 186 -10.31 -11.08 20.84
N ALA A 187 -9.12 -11.60 21.14
CA ALA A 187 -8.58 -11.62 22.49
C ALA A 187 -8.39 -10.20 23.04
N ARG A 188 -8.42 -10.03 24.37
CA ARG A 188 -8.28 -8.72 25.04
C ARG A 188 -7.03 -7.95 24.60
N VAL A 189 -5.92 -8.65 24.39
CA VAL A 189 -4.65 -8.08 23.90
C VAL A 189 -4.79 -7.51 22.47
N THR A 190 -5.54 -8.18 21.61
CA THR A 190 -5.84 -7.73 20.24
C THR A 190 -6.71 -6.48 20.25
N LEU A 191 -7.77 -6.48 21.09
CA LEU A 191 -8.66 -5.31 21.25
C LEU A 191 -7.89 -4.10 21.80
N ALA A 192 -6.97 -4.31 22.74
CA ALA A 192 -6.10 -3.24 23.26
C ALA A 192 -5.22 -2.65 22.17
N PHE A 193 -4.63 -3.48 21.30
CA PHE A 193 -3.83 -2.99 20.18
C PHE A 193 -4.70 -2.23 19.15
N GLN A 194 -5.89 -2.72 18.81
CA GLN A 194 -6.83 -1.99 17.94
C GLN A 194 -7.20 -0.61 18.51
N ALA A 195 -7.43 -0.52 19.83
CA ALA A 195 -7.69 0.77 20.49
C ALA A 195 -6.49 1.73 20.34
N CYS A 196 -5.26 1.23 20.46
CA CYS A 196 -4.04 2.03 20.22
C CYS A 196 -3.91 2.47 18.75
N LEU A 197 -4.22 1.60 17.78
CA LEU A 197 -4.27 1.96 16.36
C LEU A 197 -5.28 3.10 16.14
N SER A 198 -6.50 2.94 16.62
CA SER A 198 -7.54 3.97 16.49
C SER A 198 -7.14 5.28 17.18
N ALA A 199 -6.46 5.21 18.33
CA ALA A 199 -6.00 6.39 19.07
C ALA A 199 -4.89 7.15 18.30
N ALA A 200 -3.95 6.41 17.70
CA ALA A 200 -2.85 6.99 16.90
C ALA A 200 -3.33 7.70 15.62
N HIS A 201 -4.50 7.31 15.09
CA HIS A 201 -5.07 7.89 13.87
C HIS A 201 -6.16 8.94 14.13
N ARG A 202 -6.49 9.22 15.40
CA ARG A 202 -7.40 10.33 15.70
C ARG A 202 -6.71 11.65 15.49
N PRO A 203 -7.37 12.64 14.85
CA PRO A 203 -6.83 13.99 14.81
C PRO A 203 -6.58 14.50 16.23
N PRO A 204 -5.50 15.27 16.47
CA PRO A 204 -5.29 15.88 17.77
C PRO A 204 -6.54 16.66 18.16
N SER A 205 -7.07 16.41 19.35
CA SER A 205 -8.22 17.16 19.89
C SER A 205 -7.82 18.63 19.86
N SER A 206 -8.55 19.44 19.08
CA SER A 206 -8.41 20.90 19.09
C SER A 206 -8.71 21.38 20.50
N VAL A 207 -7.65 21.82 21.19
CA VAL A 207 -7.74 22.53 22.49
C VAL A 207 -8.17 23.95 22.23
#